data_aceceecafae42efae1eff63699857d4f
#
_entry.id   aceceecafae42efae1eff63699857d4f
#
_cell.length_a   1.000
_cell.length_b   1.000
_cell.length_c   1.000
_cell.angle_alpha   90.00
_cell.angle_beta   90.00
_cell.angle_gamma   90.00
#
_symmetry.space_group_name_H-M   'P 1'
#
loop_
_entity.id
_entity.type
_entity.pdbx_description
1 polymer ?
#
loop_
_entity_poly.entity_id
_entity_poly.type
_entity_poly.pdbx_seq_one_letter_code
_entity_poly.pdbx_strand_id
1 'polypeptide(L)'
;MGDFEADFVIYTTGSSPKSLKMIENLGHKIIDLVPSLFTFNIKDDLLKDLLGTSFEMAETSIPKLKTEESGPLLITHWGLSGPAILKISAWEAINLAKVKYNFEVQVNFISKDIDDAEELFQNFKQSNPKKTIGQSKIFDVTNRFWQRILEVSKVDLNKQIANISGKEMQTILENLCKKKFQVTGKSTFKDEFVTAGGVDLKEINFKNMSSKILPNFYVAGEVLNIDAVTGGFNFQACWSEAWLIAQDLNNLN
;
A
#
# COMPACT_ATOMS: atom_id res chain seq x y z
N MET A 1 23.62 -22.62 -28.85
CA MET A 1 22.50 -21.81 -29.33
C MET A 1 23.00 -21.07 -30.54
N GLY A 2 22.24 -21.00 -31.64
CA GLY A 2 22.67 -20.28 -32.85
C GLY A 2 22.26 -18.80 -32.78
N ASP A 3 22.79 -18.03 -33.70
CA ASP A 3 22.40 -16.65 -33.93
C ASP A 3 21.11 -16.63 -34.76
N PHE A 4 20.24 -15.67 -34.47
CA PHE A 4 19.00 -15.44 -35.18
C PHE A 4 19.00 -14.01 -35.71
N GLU A 5 18.59 -13.84 -36.97
CA GLU A 5 18.36 -12.52 -37.56
C GLU A 5 16.84 -12.23 -37.58
N ALA A 6 16.47 -10.99 -37.24
CA ALA A 6 15.09 -10.53 -37.27
C ALA A 6 15.05 -9.04 -37.61
N ASP A 7 13.98 -8.65 -38.34
CA ASP A 7 13.76 -7.23 -38.68
C ASP A 7 13.41 -6.39 -37.46
N PHE A 8 12.72 -6.97 -36.46
CA PHE A 8 12.27 -6.33 -35.23
C PHE A 8 12.48 -7.24 -34.03
N VAL A 9 12.77 -6.63 -32.89
CA VAL A 9 12.85 -7.31 -31.59
C VAL A 9 11.82 -6.72 -30.65
N ILE A 10 10.98 -7.57 -30.03
CA ILE A 10 10.03 -7.18 -28.99
C ILE A 10 10.51 -7.78 -27.66
N TYR A 11 10.92 -6.94 -26.73
CA TYR A 11 11.49 -7.35 -25.46
C TYR A 11 10.43 -7.36 -24.35
N THR A 12 9.98 -8.55 -23.93
CA THR A 12 8.86 -8.76 -23.00
C THR A 12 9.20 -9.77 -21.89
N THR A 13 10.41 -9.67 -21.37
CA THR A 13 11.01 -10.70 -20.50
C THR A 13 10.64 -10.59 -19.01
N GLY A 14 9.82 -9.60 -18.64
CA GLY A 14 9.51 -9.33 -17.25
C GLY A 14 10.70 -8.72 -16.48
N SER A 15 10.54 -8.63 -15.16
CA SER A 15 11.46 -7.93 -14.25
C SER A 15 12.60 -8.81 -13.70
N SER A 16 12.98 -9.91 -14.39
CA SER A 16 14.05 -10.77 -13.87
C SER A 16 15.41 -10.03 -13.91
N PRO A 17 16.26 -10.18 -12.88
CA PRO A 17 17.58 -9.52 -12.84
C PRO A 17 18.44 -9.84 -14.07
N LYS A 18 18.36 -11.08 -14.59
CA LYS A 18 19.10 -11.50 -15.79
C LYS A 18 18.63 -10.75 -17.04
N SER A 19 17.32 -10.62 -17.21
CA SER A 19 16.74 -9.89 -18.33
C SER A 19 17.10 -8.41 -18.29
N LEU A 20 16.98 -7.78 -17.12
CA LEU A 20 17.34 -6.38 -16.96
C LEU A 20 18.84 -6.14 -17.24
N LYS A 21 19.71 -7.05 -16.81
CA LYS A 21 21.14 -6.95 -17.15
C LYS A 21 21.41 -7.07 -18.64
N MET A 22 20.62 -7.86 -19.38
CA MET A 22 20.76 -7.97 -20.85
C MET A 22 20.39 -6.63 -21.51
N ILE A 23 19.25 -6.04 -21.18
CA ILE A 23 18.81 -4.78 -21.80
C ILE A 23 19.67 -3.59 -21.34
N GLU A 24 20.22 -3.61 -20.12
CA GLU A 24 21.23 -2.66 -19.63
C GLU A 24 22.51 -2.71 -20.49
N ASN A 25 23.00 -3.91 -20.81
CA ASN A 25 24.17 -4.09 -21.66
C ASN A 25 23.92 -3.60 -23.11
N LEU A 26 22.67 -3.50 -23.54
CA LEU A 26 22.28 -2.89 -24.80
C LEU A 26 22.19 -1.36 -24.76
N GLY A 27 22.48 -0.75 -23.60
CA GLY A 27 22.56 0.70 -23.41
C GLY A 27 21.39 1.35 -22.71
N HIS A 28 20.35 0.59 -22.34
CA HIS A 28 19.23 1.13 -21.57
C HIS A 28 19.58 1.35 -20.12
N LYS A 29 19.11 2.45 -19.58
CA LYS A 29 19.22 2.76 -18.16
C LYS A 29 18.16 1.97 -17.37
N ILE A 30 18.60 1.32 -16.30
CA ILE A 30 17.75 0.57 -15.40
C ILE A 30 17.54 1.34 -14.10
N ILE A 31 16.29 1.48 -13.68
CA ILE A 31 15.90 1.94 -12.36
C ILE A 31 15.92 0.72 -11.43
N ASP A 32 16.51 0.85 -10.26
CA ASP A 32 16.67 -0.23 -9.30
C ASP A 32 15.33 -0.90 -8.97
N LEU A 33 15.34 -2.23 -8.97
CA LEU A 33 14.15 -3.01 -8.64
C LEU A 33 13.87 -2.98 -7.13
N VAL A 34 12.64 -2.65 -6.79
CA VAL A 34 12.13 -2.71 -5.43
C VAL A 34 10.75 -3.36 -5.41
N PRO A 35 10.37 -4.06 -4.35
CA PRO A 35 9.03 -4.58 -4.21
C PRO A 35 7.97 -3.47 -4.18
N SER A 36 6.84 -3.74 -4.83
CA SER A 36 5.61 -2.96 -4.77
C SER A 36 4.49 -3.82 -4.17
N LEU A 37 3.42 -3.22 -3.66
CA LEU A 37 2.26 -3.93 -3.10
C LEU A 37 2.63 -4.84 -1.91
N PHE A 38 3.27 -4.32 -0.88
CA PHE A 38 3.74 -5.11 0.25
C PHE A 38 3.06 -4.76 1.58
N THR A 39 3.07 -5.72 2.50
CA THR A 39 2.59 -5.60 3.88
C THR A 39 3.59 -4.82 4.74
N PHE A 40 3.12 -3.94 5.61
CA PHE A 40 3.94 -3.22 6.58
C PHE A 40 4.20 -4.05 7.83
N ASN A 41 5.48 -4.26 8.16
CA ASN A 41 5.87 -4.96 9.37
C ASN A 41 5.86 -3.99 10.55
N ILE A 42 4.98 -4.25 11.51
CA ILE A 42 4.72 -3.39 12.66
C ILE A 42 4.66 -4.25 13.92
N LYS A 43 5.39 -3.85 14.94
CA LYS A 43 5.29 -4.41 16.29
C LYS A 43 4.71 -3.33 17.21
N ASP A 44 3.44 -3.44 17.52
CA ASP A 44 2.73 -2.49 18.40
C ASP A 44 1.74 -3.26 19.27
N ASP A 45 1.57 -2.80 20.52
CA ASP A 45 0.67 -3.45 21.48
C ASP A 45 -0.78 -3.42 21.02
N LEU A 46 -1.20 -2.41 20.27
CA LEU A 46 -2.56 -2.34 19.73
C LEU A 46 -2.88 -3.51 18.80
N LEU A 47 -1.90 -4.02 18.05
CA LEU A 47 -2.11 -5.08 17.07
C LEU A 47 -2.06 -6.50 17.66
N LYS A 48 -1.63 -6.65 18.92
CA LYS A 48 -1.53 -7.96 19.59
C LYS A 48 -2.89 -8.65 19.67
N ASP A 49 -2.91 -9.95 19.38
CA ASP A 49 -4.08 -10.83 19.46
C ASP A 49 -5.27 -10.39 18.57
N LEU A 50 -5.03 -9.49 17.61
CA LEU A 50 -6.03 -9.00 16.67
C LEU A 50 -5.89 -9.56 15.25
N LEU A 51 -5.10 -10.61 15.08
CA LEU A 51 -4.93 -11.28 13.79
C LEU A 51 -6.27 -11.58 13.12
N GLY A 52 -6.36 -11.24 11.82
CA GLY A 52 -7.57 -11.43 11.03
C GLY A 52 -8.65 -10.36 11.24
N THR A 53 -8.43 -9.38 12.13
CA THR A 53 -9.35 -8.24 12.24
C THR A 53 -9.22 -7.37 10.99
N SER A 54 -10.36 -7.12 10.35
CA SER A 54 -10.47 -6.29 9.15
C SER A 54 -11.35 -5.07 9.41
N PHE A 55 -11.08 -4.02 8.66
CA PHE A 55 -11.86 -2.80 8.61
C PHE A 55 -12.29 -2.61 7.15
N GLU A 56 -13.58 -2.37 6.92
CA GLU A 56 -14.10 -2.17 5.56
C GLU A 56 -13.56 -0.89 4.94
N MET A 57 -13.40 0.13 5.79
CA MET A 57 -12.84 1.42 5.40
C MET A 57 -11.93 1.94 6.52
N ALA A 58 -10.67 2.16 6.19
CA ALA A 58 -9.70 2.85 7.03
C ALA A 58 -8.91 3.83 6.17
N GLU A 59 -8.41 4.88 6.77
CA GLU A 59 -7.51 5.83 6.11
C GLU A 59 -6.10 5.61 6.61
N THR A 60 -5.16 5.57 5.69
CA THR A 60 -3.74 5.38 5.98
C THR A 60 -2.94 6.50 5.35
N SER A 61 -1.98 7.06 6.07
CA SER A 61 -1.13 8.11 5.53
C SER A 61 0.32 7.93 5.95
N ILE A 62 1.23 8.39 5.09
CA ILE A 62 2.65 8.53 5.39
C ILE A 62 2.96 10.03 5.44
N PRO A 63 2.90 10.68 6.62
CA PRO A 63 2.92 12.13 6.73
C PRO A 63 4.17 12.78 6.11
N LYS A 64 5.33 12.13 6.22
CA LYS A 64 6.59 12.62 5.64
C LYS A 64 6.58 12.67 4.11
N LEU A 65 5.79 11.82 3.46
CA LEU A 65 5.67 11.74 1.99
C LEU A 65 4.43 12.46 1.48
N LYS A 66 3.54 12.91 2.38
CA LYS A 66 2.23 13.53 2.07
C LYS A 66 1.36 12.63 1.21
N THR A 67 1.48 11.33 1.38
CA THR A 67 0.70 10.33 0.66
C THR A 67 -0.33 9.75 1.61
N GLU A 68 -1.56 9.62 1.15
CA GLU A 68 -2.67 9.03 1.88
C GLU A 68 -3.48 8.13 0.96
N GLU A 69 -4.03 7.07 1.54
CA GLU A 69 -4.91 6.12 0.87
C GLU A 69 -6.02 5.66 1.81
N SER A 70 -7.15 5.36 1.22
CA SER A 70 -8.29 4.80 1.94
C SER A 70 -8.75 3.47 1.33
N GLY A 71 -9.37 2.65 2.17
CA GLY A 71 -9.92 1.37 1.76
C GLY A 71 -9.86 0.31 2.85
N PRO A 72 -10.15 -0.95 2.51
CA PRO A 72 -10.08 -2.05 3.46
C PRO A 72 -8.67 -2.22 4.04
N LEU A 73 -8.63 -2.43 5.36
CA LEU A 73 -7.40 -2.67 6.14
C LEU A 73 -7.49 -4.01 6.84
N LEU A 74 -6.38 -4.73 6.93
CA LEU A 74 -6.29 -6.04 7.58
C LEU A 74 -5.13 -6.08 8.57
N ILE A 75 -5.38 -6.54 9.79
CA ILE A 75 -4.33 -6.87 10.76
C ILE A 75 -3.84 -8.29 10.49
N THR A 76 -2.53 -8.41 10.27
CA THR A 76 -1.84 -9.69 9.98
C THR A 76 -0.86 -10.07 11.07
N HIS A 77 -0.23 -11.23 10.96
CA HIS A 77 0.89 -11.62 11.85
C HIS A 77 2.09 -10.67 11.83
N TRP A 78 2.28 -9.96 10.72
CA TRP A 78 3.43 -9.09 10.50
C TRP A 78 3.15 -7.63 10.87
N GLY A 79 1.88 -7.24 10.86
CA GLY A 79 1.43 -5.87 11.07
C GLY A 79 0.19 -5.56 10.24
N LEU A 80 0.26 -4.58 9.34
CA LEU A 80 -0.88 -4.10 8.57
C LEU A 80 -0.77 -4.44 7.09
N SER A 81 -1.89 -4.88 6.51
CA SER A 81 -2.06 -5.19 5.09
C SER A 81 -3.46 -4.76 4.61
N GLY A 82 -3.88 -5.25 3.46
CA GLY A 82 -5.15 -4.89 2.83
C GLY A 82 -5.00 -3.78 1.78
N PRO A 83 -6.06 -3.52 1.00
CA PRO A 83 -6.00 -2.58 -0.13
C PRO A 83 -5.45 -1.19 0.21
N ALA A 84 -5.78 -0.61 1.36
CA ALA A 84 -5.24 0.69 1.79
C ALA A 84 -3.72 0.67 1.92
N ILE A 85 -3.16 -0.38 2.55
CA ILE A 85 -1.71 -0.54 2.72
C ILE A 85 -1.01 -0.90 1.41
N LEU A 86 -1.60 -1.81 0.63
CA LEU A 86 -1.00 -2.24 -0.64
C LEU A 86 -0.91 -1.08 -1.63
N LYS A 87 -1.95 -0.25 -1.73
CA LYS A 87 -1.93 0.94 -2.60
C LYS A 87 -0.87 1.94 -2.18
N ILE A 88 -0.83 2.32 -0.89
CA ILE A 88 0.15 3.31 -0.41
C ILE A 88 1.58 2.78 -0.55
N SER A 89 1.79 1.47 -0.39
CA SER A 89 3.09 0.83 -0.61
C SER A 89 3.52 0.83 -2.08
N ALA A 90 2.57 0.77 -3.02
CA ALA A 90 2.86 0.88 -4.45
C ALA A 90 3.24 2.33 -4.83
N TRP A 91 2.44 3.32 -4.44
CA TRP A 91 2.74 4.71 -4.72
C TRP A 91 4.12 5.15 -4.22
N GLU A 92 4.53 4.62 -3.08
CA GLU A 92 5.76 5.02 -2.41
C GLU A 92 6.87 3.97 -2.46
N ALA A 93 6.77 2.95 -3.30
CA ALA A 93 7.68 1.81 -3.33
C ALA A 93 9.16 2.22 -3.35
N ILE A 94 9.54 3.12 -4.26
CA ILE A 94 10.92 3.61 -4.41
C ILE A 94 11.34 4.47 -3.20
N ASN A 95 10.46 5.33 -2.69
CA ASN A 95 10.77 6.21 -1.55
C ASN A 95 10.91 5.40 -0.26
N LEU A 96 10.07 4.39 -0.05
CA LEU A 96 10.13 3.51 1.11
C LEU A 96 11.36 2.60 1.08
N ALA A 97 11.81 2.18 -0.10
CA ALA A 97 13.05 1.43 -0.26
C ALA A 97 14.28 2.27 0.15
N LYS A 98 14.34 3.57 -0.22
CA LYS A 98 15.43 4.48 0.16
C LYS A 98 15.61 4.61 1.68
N VAL A 99 14.52 4.53 2.45
CA VAL A 99 14.55 4.54 3.92
C VAL A 99 14.61 3.14 4.52
N LYS A 100 14.92 2.12 3.70
CA LYS A 100 15.02 0.71 4.10
C LYS A 100 13.76 0.23 4.84
N TYR A 101 12.60 0.70 4.40
CA TYR A 101 11.28 0.38 4.97
C TYR A 101 11.15 0.70 6.46
N ASN A 102 11.84 1.75 6.92
CA ASN A 102 11.76 2.24 8.30
C ASN A 102 11.15 3.65 8.31
N PHE A 103 9.85 3.73 8.63
CA PHE A 103 9.06 4.97 8.54
C PHE A 103 7.84 4.93 9.45
N GLU A 104 7.23 6.09 9.69
CA GLU A 104 5.97 6.23 10.42
C GLU A 104 4.79 6.18 9.46
N VAL A 105 3.78 5.37 9.76
CA VAL A 105 2.46 5.37 9.13
C VAL A 105 1.41 5.77 10.16
N GLN A 106 0.47 6.62 9.76
CA GLN A 106 -0.69 6.98 10.57
C GLN A 106 -1.92 6.29 10.03
N VAL A 107 -2.76 5.78 10.93
CA VAL A 107 -4.00 5.07 10.58
C VAL A 107 -5.18 5.68 11.31
N ASN A 108 -6.25 5.93 10.57
CA ASN A 108 -7.59 6.21 11.05
C ASN A 108 -8.46 4.98 10.80
N PHE A 109 -8.80 4.26 11.86
CA PHE A 109 -9.53 2.98 11.76
C PHE A 109 -11.02 3.13 11.52
N ILE A 110 -11.58 4.32 11.70
CA ILE A 110 -13.02 4.58 11.63
C ILE A 110 -13.40 5.58 10.53
N SER A 111 -12.40 6.09 9.77
CA SER A 111 -12.58 7.07 8.69
C SER A 111 -13.46 8.25 9.07
N LYS A 112 -13.24 8.78 10.27
CA LYS A 112 -13.91 9.97 10.80
C LYS A 112 -12.88 10.95 11.32
N ASP A 113 -13.14 12.23 11.12
CA ASP A 113 -12.36 13.26 11.78
C ASP A 113 -12.48 13.14 13.31
N ILE A 114 -11.46 13.59 14.01
CA ILE A 114 -11.41 13.44 15.47
C ILE A 114 -12.53 14.23 16.15
N ASP A 115 -12.93 15.37 15.57
CA ASP A 115 -14.01 16.21 16.09
C ASP A 115 -15.38 15.52 15.94
N ASP A 116 -15.65 14.90 14.79
CA ASP A 116 -16.84 14.09 14.55
C ASP A 116 -16.90 12.88 15.49
N ALA A 117 -15.75 12.22 15.69
CA ALA A 117 -15.64 11.09 16.60
C ALA A 117 -15.85 11.51 18.07
N GLU A 118 -15.39 12.69 18.46
CA GLU A 118 -15.62 13.26 19.77
C GLU A 118 -17.11 13.56 19.99
N GLU A 119 -17.76 14.17 19.02
CA GLU A 119 -19.21 14.45 19.10
C GLU A 119 -20.01 13.16 19.27
N LEU A 120 -19.73 12.13 18.49
CA LEU A 120 -20.37 10.82 18.62
C LEU A 120 -20.15 10.21 20.01
N PHE A 121 -18.94 10.30 20.54
CA PHE A 121 -18.62 9.79 21.87
C PHE A 121 -19.39 10.55 22.95
N GLN A 122 -19.45 11.88 22.88
CA GLN A 122 -20.17 12.72 23.85
C GLN A 122 -21.68 12.45 23.80
N ASN A 123 -22.27 12.35 22.63
CA ASN A 123 -23.68 12.04 22.44
C ASN A 123 -24.02 10.65 23.02
N PHE A 124 -23.15 9.66 22.79
CA PHE A 124 -23.31 8.33 23.38
C PHE A 124 -23.19 8.36 24.90
N LYS A 125 -22.24 9.13 25.44
CA LYS A 125 -22.02 9.30 26.88
C LYS A 125 -23.24 9.92 27.57
N GLN A 126 -23.84 10.93 26.96
CA GLN A 126 -25.07 11.57 27.49
C GLN A 126 -26.25 10.62 27.48
N SER A 127 -26.39 9.83 26.41
CA SER A 127 -27.54 8.91 26.22
C SER A 127 -27.39 7.60 27.02
N ASN A 128 -26.17 7.21 27.41
CA ASN A 128 -25.88 5.92 28.04
C ASN A 128 -24.97 6.01 29.28
N PRO A 129 -25.21 6.91 30.23
CA PRO A 129 -24.26 7.24 31.30
C PRO A 129 -23.89 6.06 32.22
N LYS A 130 -24.82 5.10 32.38
CA LYS A 130 -24.65 3.96 33.28
C LYS A 130 -24.00 2.74 32.63
N LYS A 131 -23.86 2.72 31.29
CA LYS A 131 -23.20 1.60 30.58
C LYS A 131 -21.70 1.57 30.88
N THR A 132 -21.12 0.37 30.91
CA THR A 132 -19.66 0.21 30.94
C THR A 132 -19.07 0.47 29.57
N ILE A 133 -17.90 1.11 29.54
CA ILE A 133 -17.22 1.48 28.29
C ILE A 133 -16.85 0.24 27.46
N GLY A 134 -16.39 -0.84 28.11
CA GLY A 134 -15.94 -2.06 27.45
C GLY A 134 -17.02 -2.81 26.66
N GLN A 135 -18.29 -2.61 27.04
CA GLN A 135 -19.46 -3.24 26.36
C GLN A 135 -20.18 -2.26 25.43
N SER A 136 -19.70 -1.05 25.29
CA SER A 136 -20.36 0.01 24.54
C SER A 136 -19.93 -0.01 23.08
N LYS A 137 -20.92 0.03 22.18
CA LYS A 137 -20.72 0.16 20.73
C LYS A 137 -20.87 1.62 20.33
N ILE A 138 -19.83 2.41 20.51
CA ILE A 138 -19.81 3.83 20.13
C ILE A 138 -19.47 3.97 18.65
N PHE A 139 -18.54 3.15 18.19
CA PHE A 139 -18.05 3.13 16.82
C PHE A 139 -18.27 1.76 16.19
N ASP A 140 -18.31 1.72 14.87
CA ASP A 140 -18.47 0.48 14.10
C ASP A 140 -17.13 -0.24 13.97
N VAL A 141 -16.72 -0.87 15.06
CA VAL A 141 -15.53 -1.69 15.15
C VAL A 141 -15.82 -2.98 15.90
N THR A 142 -15.01 -4.02 15.70
CA THR A 142 -15.22 -5.28 16.41
C THR A 142 -15.03 -5.09 17.92
N ASN A 143 -15.78 -5.84 18.74
CA ASN A 143 -15.64 -5.77 20.20
C ASN A 143 -14.20 -6.03 20.67
N ARG A 144 -13.50 -6.95 20.00
CA ARG A 144 -12.11 -7.32 20.32
C ARG A 144 -11.15 -6.16 20.06
N PHE A 145 -11.33 -5.44 18.96
CA PHE A 145 -10.55 -4.25 18.66
C PHE A 145 -10.88 -3.11 19.63
N TRP A 146 -12.17 -2.89 19.93
CA TRP A 146 -12.60 -1.87 20.88
C TRP A 146 -11.96 -2.08 22.26
N GLN A 147 -12.01 -3.30 22.80
CA GLN A 147 -11.38 -3.63 24.07
C GLN A 147 -9.87 -3.37 24.04
N ARG A 148 -9.20 -3.72 22.94
CA ARG A 148 -7.77 -3.46 22.78
C ARG A 148 -7.46 -1.96 22.73
N ILE A 149 -8.30 -1.14 22.08
CA ILE A 149 -8.18 0.33 22.11
C ILE A 149 -8.26 0.85 23.55
N LEU A 150 -9.21 0.36 24.34
CA LEU A 150 -9.35 0.76 25.75
C LEU A 150 -8.13 0.34 26.59
N GLU A 151 -7.64 -0.87 26.41
CA GLU A 151 -6.45 -1.38 27.10
C GLU A 151 -5.20 -0.53 26.83
N VAL A 152 -4.89 -0.27 25.55
CA VAL A 152 -3.72 0.58 25.20
C VAL A 152 -3.91 2.03 25.61
N SER A 153 -5.16 2.49 25.74
CA SER A 153 -5.51 3.80 26.27
C SER A 153 -5.50 3.83 27.80
N LYS A 154 -5.24 2.70 28.47
CA LYS A 154 -5.23 2.53 29.94
C LYS A 154 -6.55 2.88 30.60
N VAL A 155 -7.66 2.54 29.95
CA VAL A 155 -9.02 2.76 30.45
C VAL A 155 -9.60 1.43 30.92
N ASP A 156 -10.10 1.40 32.16
CA ASP A 156 -10.76 0.21 32.72
C ASP A 156 -12.04 -0.12 31.95
N LEU A 157 -12.14 -1.33 31.44
CA LEU A 157 -13.29 -1.83 30.67
C LEU A 157 -14.63 -1.76 31.43
N ASN A 158 -14.57 -1.86 32.77
CA ASN A 158 -15.73 -1.82 33.66
C ASN A 158 -16.14 -0.40 34.06
N LYS A 159 -15.36 0.60 33.67
CA LYS A 159 -15.65 1.99 33.98
C LYS A 159 -16.94 2.45 33.33
N GLN A 160 -17.81 3.12 34.09
CA GLN A 160 -19.03 3.72 33.52
C GLN A 160 -18.66 4.85 32.55
N ILE A 161 -19.37 4.93 31.44
CA ILE A 161 -19.12 5.96 30.42
C ILE A 161 -19.21 7.37 30.98
N ALA A 162 -20.16 7.62 31.90
CA ALA A 162 -20.28 8.91 32.57
C ALA A 162 -18.98 9.38 33.25
N ASN A 163 -18.17 8.42 33.72
CA ASN A 163 -16.96 8.68 34.47
C ASN A 163 -15.70 8.77 33.60
N ILE A 164 -15.82 8.60 32.27
CA ILE A 164 -14.71 8.79 31.34
C ILE A 164 -14.33 10.27 31.32
N SER A 165 -13.09 10.56 31.70
CA SER A 165 -12.55 11.92 31.68
C SER A 165 -12.27 12.40 30.24
N GLY A 166 -12.19 13.71 30.04
CA GLY A 166 -11.80 14.28 28.74
C GLY A 166 -10.45 13.78 28.24
N LYS A 167 -9.47 13.60 29.13
CA LYS A 167 -8.16 13.07 28.78
C LYS A 167 -8.22 11.61 28.30
N GLU A 168 -8.98 10.76 28.99
CA GLU A 168 -9.16 9.36 28.56
C GLU A 168 -9.86 9.29 27.21
N MET A 169 -10.91 10.07 27.02
CA MET A 169 -11.63 10.16 25.75
C MET A 169 -10.67 10.60 24.63
N GLN A 170 -9.90 11.65 24.82
CA GLN A 170 -8.93 12.13 23.85
C GLN A 170 -7.93 11.02 23.47
N THR A 171 -7.40 10.28 24.46
CA THR A 171 -6.46 9.18 24.20
C THR A 171 -7.10 8.04 23.40
N ILE A 172 -8.37 7.71 23.67
CA ILE A 172 -9.14 6.72 22.90
C ILE A 172 -9.28 7.19 21.45
N LEU A 173 -9.69 8.44 21.24
CA LEU A 173 -9.91 9.01 19.92
C LEU A 173 -8.60 9.13 19.12
N GLU A 174 -7.50 9.49 19.74
CA GLU A 174 -6.18 9.50 19.11
C GLU A 174 -5.77 8.10 18.64
N ASN A 175 -6.01 7.06 19.44
CA ASN A 175 -5.74 5.68 19.05
C ASN A 175 -6.69 5.14 17.98
N LEU A 176 -7.88 5.72 17.80
CA LEU A 176 -8.83 5.35 16.74
C LEU A 176 -8.59 6.11 15.45
N CYS A 177 -8.43 7.45 15.52
CA CYS A 177 -8.44 8.34 14.37
C CYS A 177 -7.05 8.74 13.88
N LYS A 178 -6.02 8.69 14.74
CA LYS A 178 -4.67 9.22 14.43
C LYS A 178 -3.55 8.31 14.96
N LYS A 179 -3.80 7.00 15.02
CA LYS A 179 -2.80 6.05 15.53
C LYS A 179 -1.57 6.03 14.65
N LYS A 180 -0.43 6.35 15.24
CA LYS A 180 0.87 6.27 14.61
C LYS A 180 1.52 4.93 14.89
N PHE A 181 2.06 4.31 13.84
CA PHE A 181 2.82 3.08 13.92
C PHE A 181 4.20 3.28 13.33
N GLN A 182 5.20 2.66 13.95
CA GLN A 182 6.52 2.54 13.37
C GLN A 182 6.59 1.28 12.51
N VAL A 183 6.72 1.46 11.21
CA VAL A 183 7.05 0.39 10.28
C VAL A 183 8.55 0.12 10.38
N THR A 184 8.93 -1.15 10.54
CA THR A 184 10.33 -1.58 10.72
C THR A 184 10.81 -2.51 9.61
N GLY A 185 10.01 -2.70 8.59
CA GLY A 185 10.29 -3.57 7.46
C GLY A 185 9.05 -3.86 6.63
N LYS A 186 9.22 -4.70 5.65
CA LYS A 186 8.14 -5.20 4.79
C LYS A 186 8.09 -6.71 4.79
N SER A 187 6.92 -7.28 4.57
CA SER A 187 6.74 -8.68 4.22
C SER A 187 6.23 -8.79 2.81
N THR A 188 6.99 -9.50 2.00
CA THR A 188 6.55 -10.01 0.71
C THR A 188 6.45 -11.51 0.83
N PHE A 189 5.32 -12.08 0.45
CA PHE A 189 5.26 -13.53 0.24
C PHE A 189 6.12 -13.86 -0.98
N LYS A 190 6.60 -15.10 -1.10
CA LYS A 190 7.54 -15.55 -2.15
C LYS A 190 7.09 -15.22 -3.58
N ASP A 191 5.80 -15.06 -3.79
CA ASP A 191 5.19 -14.63 -5.05
C ASP A 191 4.87 -13.15 -4.95
N GLU A 192 5.88 -12.30 -5.07
CA GLU A 192 5.72 -10.84 -5.10
C GLU A 192 4.73 -10.45 -6.16
N PHE A 193 3.78 -9.63 -5.77
CA PHE A 193 2.69 -9.26 -6.66
C PHE A 193 3.19 -8.39 -7.82
N VAL A 194 4.09 -7.44 -7.57
CA VAL A 194 4.61 -6.49 -8.57
C VAL A 194 5.98 -5.96 -8.13
N THR A 195 6.82 -5.68 -9.10
CA THR A 195 8.11 -5.02 -8.91
C THR A 195 8.05 -3.61 -9.48
N ALA A 196 8.40 -2.61 -8.70
CA ALA A 196 8.71 -1.25 -9.17
C ALA A 196 10.17 -1.19 -9.62
N GLY A 197 10.48 -0.37 -10.62
CA GLY A 197 11.78 -0.31 -11.26
C GLY A 197 11.77 -1.00 -12.63
N GLY A 198 12.91 -1.03 -13.31
CA GLY A 198 13.03 -1.54 -14.68
C GLY A 198 13.60 -0.49 -15.63
N VAL A 199 13.36 -0.64 -16.92
CA VAL A 199 13.84 0.29 -17.96
C VAL A 199 13.27 1.69 -17.74
N ASP A 200 14.15 2.72 -17.76
CA ASP A 200 13.74 4.13 -17.60
C ASP A 200 12.77 4.53 -18.71
N LEU A 201 11.57 4.93 -18.33
CA LEU A 201 10.49 5.30 -19.26
C LEU A 201 10.85 6.46 -20.20
N LYS A 202 11.84 7.28 -19.83
CA LYS A 202 12.34 8.36 -20.70
C LYS A 202 12.96 7.86 -21.99
N GLU A 203 13.41 6.61 -22.00
CA GLU A 203 14.07 5.96 -23.14
C GLU A 203 13.08 5.22 -24.05
N ILE A 204 11.80 5.25 -23.74
CA ILE A 204 10.74 4.60 -24.50
C ILE A 204 9.83 5.65 -25.15
N ASN A 205 9.46 5.39 -26.40
CA ASN A 205 8.45 6.18 -27.11
C ASN A 205 7.05 5.59 -26.83
N PHE A 206 6.28 6.21 -25.96
CA PHE A 206 4.94 5.74 -25.58
C PHE A 206 3.88 5.78 -26.70
N LYS A 207 4.19 6.31 -27.87
CA LYS A 207 3.25 6.26 -29.00
C LYS A 207 3.19 4.88 -29.65
N ASN A 208 4.31 4.13 -29.60
CA ASN A 208 4.46 2.83 -30.23
C ASN A 208 5.30 1.84 -29.42
N MET A 209 5.73 2.21 -28.22
CA MET A 209 6.58 1.42 -27.34
C MET A 209 7.97 1.09 -27.91
N SER A 210 8.45 1.81 -28.92
CA SER A 210 9.81 1.64 -29.43
C SER A 210 10.86 2.23 -28.51
N SER A 211 12.03 1.61 -28.50
CA SER A 211 13.23 2.16 -27.88
C SER A 211 13.69 3.43 -28.60
N LYS A 212 14.08 4.46 -27.83
CA LYS A 212 14.73 5.65 -28.38
C LYS A 212 16.24 5.48 -28.55
N ILE A 213 16.78 4.34 -28.07
CA ILE A 213 18.21 4.04 -28.07
C ILE A 213 18.57 3.05 -29.16
N LEU A 214 17.74 2.02 -29.34
CA LEU A 214 17.98 0.93 -30.28
C LEU A 214 16.96 0.99 -31.43
N PRO A 215 17.41 0.95 -32.69
CA PRO A 215 16.50 0.89 -33.84
C PRO A 215 15.78 -0.45 -33.87
N ASN A 216 14.54 -0.48 -34.35
CA ASN A 216 13.72 -1.69 -34.53
C ASN A 216 13.56 -2.53 -33.25
N PHE A 217 13.64 -1.89 -32.09
CA PHE A 217 13.57 -2.55 -30.79
C PHE A 217 12.40 -1.99 -29.98
N TYR A 218 11.51 -2.85 -29.51
CA TYR A 218 10.32 -2.52 -28.76
C TYR A 218 10.41 -3.13 -27.35
N VAL A 219 9.84 -2.45 -26.35
CA VAL A 219 9.89 -2.91 -24.95
C VAL A 219 8.49 -2.84 -24.38
N ALA A 220 8.02 -3.92 -23.76
CA ALA A 220 6.71 -3.98 -23.11
C ALA A 220 6.69 -4.91 -21.89
N GLY A 221 5.73 -4.67 -21.00
CA GLY A 221 5.49 -5.46 -19.81
C GLY A 221 6.36 -5.03 -18.61
N GLU A 222 6.44 -5.87 -17.61
CA GLU A 222 7.11 -5.59 -16.31
C GLU A 222 8.63 -5.36 -16.41
N VAL A 223 9.21 -5.44 -17.58
CA VAL A 223 10.60 -5.01 -17.81
C VAL A 223 10.73 -3.49 -17.75
N LEU A 224 9.64 -2.77 -18.01
CA LEU A 224 9.55 -1.32 -17.89
C LEU A 224 9.39 -0.90 -16.42
N ASN A 225 9.85 0.30 -16.08
CA ASN A 225 9.61 0.90 -14.77
C ASN A 225 8.13 1.33 -14.62
N ILE A 226 7.24 0.35 -14.71
CA ILE A 226 5.78 0.52 -14.57
C ILE A 226 5.31 -0.45 -13.50
N ASP A 227 4.74 0.10 -12.44
CA ASP A 227 4.00 -0.64 -11.43
C ASP A 227 2.73 0.12 -11.07
N ALA A 228 1.68 -0.60 -10.82
CA ALA A 228 0.38 -0.04 -10.52
C ALA A 228 -0.25 -0.74 -9.32
N VAL A 229 -1.26 -0.09 -8.74
CA VAL A 229 -2.08 -0.65 -7.66
C VAL A 229 -2.83 -1.91 -8.12
N THR A 230 -3.38 -2.66 -7.15
CA THR A 230 -4.25 -3.81 -7.42
C THR A 230 -5.50 -3.40 -8.19
N GLY A 231 -6.06 -4.34 -8.99
CA GLY A 231 -7.27 -4.12 -9.81
C GLY A 231 -7.09 -4.41 -11.30
N GLY A 232 -6.02 -5.13 -11.68
CA GLY A 232 -5.76 -5.51 -13.07
C GLY A 232 -5.00 -4.46 -13.89
N PHE A 233 -4.62 -3.34 -13.30
CA PHE A 233 -3.94 -2.24 -14.02
C PHE A 233 -2.60 -2.64 -14.62
N ASN A 234 -1.82 -3.51 -13.96
CA ASN A 234 -0.56 -4.01 -14.49
C ASN A 234 -0.78 -4.85 -15.76
N PHE A 235 -1.79 -5.72 -15.78
CA PHE A 235 -2.18 -6.45 -16.99
C PHE A 235 -2.70 -5.50 -18.09
N GLN A 236 -3.49 -4.50 -17.71
CA GLN A 236 -4.00 -3.52 -18.66
C GLN A 236 -2.86 -2.73 -19.31
N ALA A 237 -1.83 -2.36 -18.57
CA ALA A 237 -0.63 -1.74 -19.11
C ALA A 237 0.02 -2.64 -20.17
N CYS A 238 0.33 -3.90 -19.81
CA CYS A 238 0.94 -4.86 -20.75
C CYS A 238 0.11 -5.05 -22.02
N TRP A 239 -1.21 -5.15 -21.92
CA TRP A 239 -2.09 -5.29 -23.09
C TRP A 239 -2.09 -4.03 -23.96
N SER A 240 -2.12 -2.85 -23.37
CA SER A 240 -2.08 -1.58 -24.10
C SER A 240 -0.75 -1.40 -24.83
N GLU A 241 0.34 -1.73 -24.19
CA GLU A 241 1.69 -1.70 -24.77
C GLU A 241 1.81 -2.67 -25.96
N ALA A 242 1.38 -3.91 -25.77
CA ALA A 242 1.38 -4.91 -26.83
C ALA A 242 0.51 -4.48 -28.04
N TRP A 243 -0.64 -3.85 -27.77
CA TRP A 243 -1.50 -3.32 -28.83
C TRP A 243 -0.83 -2.19 -29.61
N LEU A 244 -0.16 -1.25 -28.94
CA LEU A 244 0.57 -0.15 -29.56
C LEU A 244 1.70 -0.67 -30.48
N ILE A 245 2.45 -1.68 -30.03
CA ILE A 245 3.49 -2.33 -30.82
C ILE A 245 2.89 -2.97 -32.07
N ALA A 246 1.80 -3.73 -31.91
CA ALA A 246 1.15 -4.40 -33.02
C ALA A 246 0.63 -3.41 -34.07
N GLN A 247 0.06 -2.29 -33.65
CA GLN A 247 -0.40 -1.22 -34.54
C GLN A 247 0.77 -0.61 -35.34
N ASP A 248 1.89 -0.33 -34.68
CA ASP A 248 3.07 0.26 -35.30
C ASP A 248 3.65 -0.69 -36.37
N LEU A 249 3.84 -1.96 -36.02
CA LEU A 249 4.38 -2.97 -36.93
C LEU A 249 3.47 -3.25 -38.15
N ASN A 250 2.15 -3.20 -37.96
CA ASN A 250 1.20 -3.31 -39.07
C ASN A 250 1.25 -2.11 -40.03
N ASN A 251 1.64 -0.94 -39.55
CA ASN A 251 1.76 0.25 -40.40
C ASN A 251 3.10 0.33 -41.14
N LEU A 252 4.08 -0.51 -40.79
CA LEU A 252 5.39 -0.60 -41.42
C LEU A 252 5.42 -1.61 -42.58
N ASN A 253 4.40 -2.48 -42.66
CA ASN A 253 4.17 -3.43 -43.77
C ASN A 253 3.20 -2.84 -44.81
#